data_ce1b4d3c9972ddc78d9db33fa67871c2
#
_entry.id   ce1b4d3c9972ddc78d9db33fa67871c2
#
_cell.length_a   1.000
_cell.length_b   1.000
_cell.length_c   1.000
_cell.angle_alpha   90.00
_cell.angle_beta   90.00
_cell.angle_gamma   90.00
#
_symmetry.space_group_name_H-M   'P 1'
#
loop_
_entity.id
_entity.type
_entity.pdbx_description
1 polymer ?
#
loop_
_entity_poly.entity_id
_entity_poly.type
_entity_poly.pdbx_seq_one_letter_code
_entity_poly.pdbx_strand_id
1 'polypeptide(L)'
;MSKDEYLITDTPLKALTVFAMPMIFGSFFQQIYNMADSIIVGRFVSSSALAAVGACAALTNVFICVALGAGVGAGVLVSRYFGARKYGKMKTIVSTSLISFLLLSIVLGVFGFFFAGSMMSGLQTPADILDDAVLYLRVYFVGFPFLFMYNILSTMFTSIGESKIPLGLLIFSSILNILMDLWMVAGLGLGVFGAAIATLIAQGISAVFSFLIFFARMQRYKSPFNRFERQELYSMLRIAVPSVLQQSTVSIGMMIVQAVVNPFGTQALAGYTATMRVENVFH
;
A
#
# COMPACT_ATOMS: atom_id res chain seq x y z
N MET A 1 26.65 -9.17 -17.67
CA MET A 1 26.35 -8.33 -16.49
C MET A 1 24.87 -8.01 -16.53
N SER A 2 24.13 -8.41 -15.51
CA SER A 2 22.69 -8.09 -15.45
C SER A 2 22.53 -6.59 -15.23
N LYS A 3 21.49 -5.98 -15.82
CA LYS A 3 21.18 -4.54 -15.63
C LYS A 3 20.97 -4.16 -14.16
N ASP A 4 20.91 -5.13 -13.28
CA ASP A 4 20.55 -5.00 -11.87
C ASP A 4 21.78 -4.86 -10.94
N GLU A 5 23.00 -4.96 -11.48
CA GLU A 5 24.25 -4.85 -10.70
C GLU A 5 24.74 -3.40 -10.53
N TYR A 6 24.06 -2.40 -11.10
CA TYR A 6 24.49 -1.00 -11.03
C TYR A 6 24.60 -0.47 -9.59
N LEU A 7 23.79 -0.98 -8.66
CA LEU A 7 23.87 -0.62 -7.23
C LEU A 7 25.17 -1.08 -6.56
N ILE A 8 25.86 -2.06 -7.15
CA ILE A 8 27.11 -2.63 -6.62
C ILE A 8 28.33 -2.12 -7.40
N THR A 9 28.16 -1.76 -8.68
CA THR A 9 29.26 -1.47 -9.61
C THR A 9 29.42 0.01 -9.95
N ASP A 10 28.34 0.80 -9.92
CA ASP A 10 28.37 2.23 -10.26
C ASP A 10 28.81 3.10 -9.06
N THR A 11 29.14 4.36 -9.35
CA THR A 11 29.44 5.34 -8.28
C THR A 11 28.20 5.55 -7.41
N PRO A 12 28.35 5.70 -6.08
CA PRO A 12 27.21 5.77 -5.14
C PRO A 12 26.17 6.83 -5.52
N LEU A 13 26.61 8.01 -5.95
CA LEU A 13 25.72 9.10 -6.33
C LEU A 13 24.87 8.73 -7.55
N LYS A 14 25.47 8.17 -8.60
CA LYS A 14 24.77 7.73 -9.81
C LYS A 14 23.80 6.60 -9.52
N ALA A 15 24.23 5.60 -8.75
CA ALA A 15 23.42 4.47 -8.34
C ALA A 15 22.19 4.93 -7.55
N LEU A 16 22.37 5.83 -6.56
CA LEU A 16 21.28 6.39 -5.76
C LEU A 16 20.32 7.23 -6.62
N THR A 17 20.81 8.06 -7.52
CA THR A 17 19.95 8.87 -8.40
C THR A 17 19.08 7.99 -9.30
N VAL A 18 19.68 7.00 -9.96
CA VAL A 18 18.93 6.07 -10.83
C VAL A 18 17.90 5.26 -10.07
N PHE A 19 18.19 4.92 -8.81
CA PHE A 19 17.29 4.20 -7.92
C PHE A 19 16.16 5.08 -7.38
N ALA A 20 16.47 6.31 -6.92
CA ALA A 20 15.53 7.19 -6.26
C ALA A 20 14.53 7.84 -7.24
N MET A 21 14.94 8.18 -8.45
CA MET A 21 14.05 8.85 -9.41
C MET A 21 12.75 8.10 -9.69
N PRO A 22 12.72 6.78 -9.97
CA PRO A 22 11.46 6.07 -10.12
C PRO A 22 10.59 6.09 -8.86
N MET A 23 11.19 6.10 -7.66
CA MET A 23 10.44 6.16 -6.40
C MET A 23 9.78 7.52 -6.20
N ILE A 24 10.50 8.62 -6.49
CA ILE A 24 9.96 9.99 -6.44
C ILE A 24 8.80 10.14 -7.43
N PHE A 25 8.98 9.69 -8.67
CA PHE A 25 7.87 9.69 -9.64
C PHE A 25 6.71 8.81 -9.18
N GLY A 26 6.99 7.66 -8.54
CA GLY A 26 5.96 6.80 -7.97
C GLY A 26 5.13 7.52 -6.92
N SER A 27 5.76 8.21 -5.97
CA SER A 27 5.05 8.99 -4.94
C SER A 27 4.20 10.11 -5.58
N PHE A 28 4.73 10.81 -6.58
CA PHE A 28 3.99 11.84 -7.31
C PHE A 28 2.75 11.28 -8.04
N PHE A 29 2.91 10.18 -8.77
CA PHE A 29 1.78 9.50 -9.42
C PHE A 29 0.76 8.97 -8.43
N GLN A 30 1.18 8.49 -7.27
CA GLN A 30 0.28 8.06 -6.20
C GLN A 30 -0.60 9.22 -5.70
N GLN A 31 -0.04 10.42 -5.57
CA GLN A 31 -0.81 11.60 -5.14
C GLN A 31 -1.81 12.04 -6.22
N ILE A 32 -1.39 12.04 -7.50
CA ILE A 32 -2.31 12.33 -8.63
C ILE A 32 -3.46 11.33 -8.64
N TYR A 33 -3.17 10.05 -8.47
CA TYR A 33 -4.16 9.00 -8.40
C TYR A 33 -5.17 9.22 -7.26
N ASN A 34 -4.70 9.45 -6.03
CA ASN A 34 -5.57 9.71 -4.87
C ASN A 34 -6.47 10.93 -5.07
N MET A 35 -5.94 11.96 -5.75
CA MET A 35 -6.72 13.15 -6.07
C MET A 35 -7.78 12.88 -7.14
N ALA A 36 -7.43 12.12 -8.19
CA ALA A 36 -8.38 11.76 -9.25
C ALA A 36 -9.54 10.92 -8.71
N ASP A 37 -9.25 9.89 -7.89
CA ASP A 37 -10.25 9.06 -7.23
C ASP A 37 -11.21 9.90 -6.38
N SER A 38 -10.67 10.80 -5.56
CA SER A 38 -11.48 11.72 -4.73
C SER A 38 -12.37 12.66 -5.56
N ILE A 39 -11.89 13.14 -6.71
CA ILE A 39 -12.66 13.99 -7.63
C ILE A 39 -13.80 13.18 -8.28
N ILE A 40 -13.52 11.94 -8.70
CA ILE A 40 -14.53 11.07 -9.33
C ILE A 40 -15.66 10.78 -8.34
N VAL A 41 -15.33 10.33 -7.14
CA VAL A 41 -16.32 10.04 -6.09
C VAL A 41 -17.11 11.29 -5.71
N GLY A 42 -16.44 12.43 -5.47
CA GLY A 42 -17.10 13.66 -5.08
C GLY A 42 -18.03 14.26 -6.16
N ARG A 43 -17.65 14.10 -7.44
CA ARG A 43 -18.42 14.71 -8.56
C ARG A 43 -19.54 13.81 -9.06
N PHE A 44 -19.33 12.50 -9.12
CA PHE A 44 -20.28 11.58 -9.75
C PHE A 44 -21.17 10.81 -8.77
N VAL A 45 -20.82 10.77 -7.47
CA VAL A 45 -21.68 10.14 -6.46
C VAL A 45 -22.37 11.20 -5.63
N SER A 46 -21.72 11.70 -4.59
CA SER A 46 -22.23 12.77 -3.72
C SER A 46 -21.14 13.23 -2.74
N SER A 47 -21.40 14.37 -2.08
CA SER A 47 -20.54 14.82 -0.99
C SER A 47 -20.59 13.89 0.23
N SER A 48 -21.73 13.25 0.49
CA SER A 48 -21.86 12.23 1.55
C SER A 48 -21.06 10.97 1.26
N ALA A 49 -21.02 10.52 0.00
CA ALA A 49 -20.18 9.40 -0.44
C ALA A 49 -18.69 9.70 -0.25
N LEU A 50 -18.25 10.92 -0.62
CA LEU A 50 -16.87 11.35 -0.38
C LEU A 50 -16.55 11.41 1.12
N ALA A 51 -17.48 11.86 1.94
CA ALA A 51 -17.35 11.87 3.40
C ALA A 51 -17.26 10.44 3.98
N ALA A 52 -18.05 9.49 3.45
CA ALA A 52 -18.00 8.08 3.85
C ALA A 52 -16.63 7.46 3.54
N VAL A 53 -16.11 7.64 2.33
CA VAL A 53 -14.75 7.19 1.93
C VAL A 53 -13.69 7.87 2.79
N GLY A 54 -13.82 9.17 3.03
CA GLY A 54 -12.92 9.95 3.88
C GLY A 54 -12.91 9.46 5.34
N ALA A 55 -14.05 9.10 5.89
CA ALA A 55 -14.16 8.54 7.24
C ALA A 55 -13.42 7.19 7.37
N CYS A 56 -13.40 6.39 6.31
CA CYS A 56 -12.64 5.12 6.27
C CYS A 56 -11.13 5.34 6.18
N ALA A 57 -10.67 6.49 5.67
CA ALA A 57 -9.25 6.72 5.36
C ALA A 57 -8.33 6.58 6.57
N ALA A 58 -8.74 7.08 7.74
CA ALA A 58 -7.95 6.96 8.97
C ALA A 58 -7.72 5.49 9.35
N LEU A 59 -8.77 4.67 9.27
CA LEU A 59 -8.71 3.25 9.61
C LEU A 59 -7.91 2.47 8.57
N THR A 60 -8.18 2.67 7.28
CA THR A 60 -7.44 2.02 6.19
C THR A 60 -5.95 2.36 6.24
N ASN A 61 -5.59 3.59 6.62
CA ASN A 61 -4.20 4.00 6.77
C ASN A 61 -3.46 3.19 7.85
N VAL A 62 -4.09 2.88 8.98
CA VAL A 62 -3.49 2.02 10.02
C VAL A 62 -3.16 0.64 9.44
N PHE A 63 -4.07 0.05 8.67
CA PHE A 63 -3.83 -1.25 8.04
C PHE A 63 -2.75 -1.19 6.94
N ILE A 64 -2.69 -0.08 6.20
CA ILE A 64 -1.60 0.17 5.23
C ILE A 64 -0.24 0.26 5.96
N CYS A 65 -0.16 0.91 7.12
CA CYS A 65 1.06 0.97 7.93
C CYS A 65 1.55 -0.43 8.33
N VAL A 66 0.63 -1.36 8.63
CA VAL A 66 0.98 -2.76 8.90
C VAL A 66 1.59 -3.41 7.65
N ALA A 67 0.99 -3.21 6.48
CA ALA A 67 1.51 -3.74 5.22
C ALA A 67 2.90 -3.19 4.87
N LEU A 68 3.08 -1.88 5.02
CA LEU A 68 4.36 -1.20 4.75
C LEU A 68 5.44 -1.66 5.73
N GLY A 69 5.15 -1.69 7.03
CA GLY A 69 6.11 -2.16 8.04
C GLY A 69 6.50 -3.63 7.86
N ALA A 70 5.54 -4.48 7.49
CA ALA A 70 5.80 -5.86 7.11
C ALA A 70 6.72 -5.96 5.88
N GLY A 71 6.47 -5.11 4.87
CA GLY A 71 7.32 -4.98 3.68
C GLY A 71 8.76 -4.60 4.02
N VAL A 72 8.97 -3.64 4.92
CA VAL A 72 10.31 -3.24 5.37
C VAL A 72 11.06 -4.42 5.98
N GLY A 73 10.41 -5.22 6.84
CA GLY A 73 11.03 -6.40 7.45
C GLY A 73 11.54 -7.41 6.42
N ALA A 74 10.74 -7.70 5.40
CA ALA A 74 11.12 -8.57 4.31
C ALA A 74 12.21 -7.93 3.43
N GLY A 75 12.03 -6.67 3.05
CA GLY A 75 12.90 -5.93 2.14
C GLY A 75 14.35 -5.82 2.64
N VAL A 76 14.55 -5.53 3.93
CA VAL A 76 15.88 -5.43 4.55
C VAL A 76 16.62 -6.76 4.45
N LEU A 77 15.98 -7.89 4.69
CA LEU A 77 16.63 -9.20 4.59
C LEU A 77 16.86 -9.61 3.14
N VAL A 78 15.91 -9.32 2.24
CA VAL A 78 16.07 -9.56 0.80
C VAL A 78 17.26 -8.79 0.25
N SER A 79 17.37 -7.48 0.51
CA SER A 79 18.48 -6.65 0.04
C SER A 79 19.82 -7.10 0.62
N ARG A 80 19.85 -7.49 1.90
CA ARG A 80 21.04 -8.01 2.57
C ARG A 80 21.56 -9.29 1.90
N TYR A 81 20.66 -10.27 1.64
CA TYR A 81 21.06 -11.52 1.01
C TYR A 81 21.35 -11.35 -0.49
N PHE A 82 20.67 -10.42 -1.16
CA PHE A 82 20.96 -10.05 -2.53
C PHE A 82 22.37 -9.44 -2.67
N GLY A 83 22.71 -8.46 -1.85
CA GLY A 83 24.04 -7.84 -1.83
C GLY A 83 25.16 -8.81 -1.45
N ALA A 84 24.87 -9.78 -0.56
CA ALA A 84 25.81 -10.85 -0.20
C ALA A 84 25.87 -11.99 -1.24
N ARG A 85 25.13 -11.91 -2.35
CA ARG A 85 24.99 -12.94 -3.39
C ARG A 85 24.53 -14.31 -2.88
N LYS A 86 23.84 -14.33 -1.73
CA LYS A 86 23.27 -15.54 -1.12
C LYS A 86 21.85 -15.81 -1.65
N TYR A 87 21.73 -16.07 -2.95
CA TYR A 87 20.45 -16.16 -3.64
C TYR A 87 19.52 -17.27 -3.11
N GLY A 88 20.04 -18.35 -2.60
CA GLY A 88 19.24 -19.41 -1.96
C GLY A 88 18.52 -18.88 -0.72
N LYS A 89 19.24 -18.21 0.20
CA LYS A 89 18.63 -17.58 1.38
C LYS A 89 17.67 -16.45 1.01
N MET A 90 18.01 -15.64 0.02
CA MET A 90 17.11 -14.60 -0.51
C MET A 90 15.78 -15.21 -0.96
N LYS A 91 15.80 -16.29 -1.75
CA LYS A 91 14.58 -16.99 -2.17
C LYS A 91 13.79 -17.58 -1.01
N THR A 92 14.48 -18.12 0.01
CA THR A 92 13.84 -18.63 1.22
C THR A 92 13.09 -17.52 1.96
N ILE A 93 13.72 -16.35 2.15
CA ILE A 93 13.07 -15.18 2.76
C ILE A 93 11.87 -14.72 1.94
N VAL A 94 12.03 -14.59 0.63
CA VAL A 94 10.93 -14.20 -0.27
C VAL A 94 9.75 -15.15 -0.10
N SER A 95 9.96 -16.45 -0.19
CA SER A 95 8.90 -17.45 -0.06
C SER A 95 8.26 -17.44 1.35
N THR A 96 9.08 -17.37 2.40
CA THR A 96 8.61 -17.28 3.80
C THR A 96 7.76 -16.04 4.02
N SER A 97 8.21 -14.87 3.50
CA SER A 97 7.49 -13.61 3.60
C SER A 97 6.13 -13.65 2.88
N LEU A 98 6.12 -14.11 1.62
CA LEU A 98 4.89 -14.18 0.83
C LEU A 98 3.84 -15.06 1.50
N ILE A 99 4.24 -16.24 2.01
CA ILE A 99 3.33 -17.16 2.71
C ILE A 99 2.82 -16.53 4.02
N SER A 100 3.73 -16.03 4.85
CA SER A 100 3.37 -15.50 6.18
C SER A 100 2.48 -14.27 6.09
N PHE A 101 2.80 -13.35 5.19
CA PHE A 101 2.03 -12.11 5.06
C PHE A 101 0.73 -12.29 4.28
N LEU A 102 0.65 -13.26 3.37
CA LEU A 102 -0.63 -13.65 2.78
C LEU A 102 -1.57 -14.20 3.86
N LEU A 103 -1.09 -15.10 4.72
CA LEU A 103 -1.90 -15.61 5.82
C LEU A 103 -2.32 -14.50 6.78
N LEU A 104 -1.40 -13.61 7.16
CA LEU A 104 -1.70 -12.46 8.00
C LEU A 104 -2.75 -11.55 7.37
N SER A 105 -2.63 -11.25 6.08
CA SER A 105 -3.58 -10.38 5.37
C SER A 105 -4.98 -10.99 5.26
N ILE A 106 -5.07 -12.31 5.08
CA ILE A 106 -6.36 -13.02 5.10
C ILE A 106 -7.00 -12.94 6.49
N VAL A 107 -6.22 -13.20 7.55
CA VAL A 107 -6.73 -13.11 8.94
C VAL A 107 -7.21 -11.69 9.25
N LEU A 108 -6.42 -10.66 8.92
CA LEU A 108 -6.79 -9.26 9.12
C LEU A 108 -7.97 -8.84 8.23
N GLY A 109 -8.03 -9.34 6.99
CA GLY A 109 -9.13 -9.09 6.07
C GLY A 109 -10.46 -9.67 6.58
N VAL A 110 -10.45 -10.93 7.02
CA VAL A 110 -11.61 -11.59 7.63
C VAL A 110 -12.05 -10.85 8.90
N PHE A 111 -11.11 -10.56 9.81
CA PHE A 111 -11.39 -9.80 11.02
C PHE A 111 -12.01 -8.44 10.67
N GLY A 112 -11.39 -7.67 9.80
CA GLY A 112 -11.88 -6.36 9.41
C GLY A 112 -13.25 -6.40 8.74
N PHE A 113 -13.53 -7.40 7.91
CA PHE A 113 -14.83 -7.57 7.25
C PHE A 113 -15.97 -7.74 8.27
N PHE A 114 -15.79 -8.61 9.27
CA PHE A 114 -16.81 -8.83 10.28
C PHE A 114 -16.95 -7.68 11.26
N PHE A 115 -15.86 -7.01 11.62
CA PHE A 115 -15.85 -5.92 12.58
C PHE A 115 -15.98 -4.53 11.97
N ALA A 116 -16.13 -4.38 10.64
CA ALA A 116 -16.22 -3.10 9.94
C ALA A 116 -17.29 -2.17 10.57
N GLY A 117 -18.48 -2.67 10.86
CA GLY A 117 -19.55 -1.90 11.48
C GLY A 117 -19.18 -1.39 12.88
N SER A 118 -18.64 -2.26 13.73
CA SER A 118 -18.21 -1.88 15.08
C SER A 118 -17.06 -0.87 15.07
N MET A 119 -16.13 -0.99 14.10
CA MET A 119 -15.03 -0.06 13.93
C MET A 119 -15.53 1.33 13.53
N MET A 120 -16.43 1.43 12.54
CA MET A 120 -16.97 2.71 12.08
C MET A 120 -17.87 3.37 13.14
N SER A 121 -18.68 2.59 13.85
CA SER A 121 -19.45 3.09 14.98
C SER A 121 -18.56 3.57 16.14
N GLY A 122 -17.47 2.87 16.42
CA GLY A 122 -16.47 3.26 17.43
C GLY A 122 -15.74 4.56 17.08
N LEU A 123 -15.58 4.87 15.79
CA LEU A 123 -15.04 6.14 15.28
C LEU A 123 -16.07 7.28 15.28
N GLN A 124 -17.28 7.04 15.80
CA GLN A 124 -18.39 8.00 15.84
C GLN A 124 -18.76 8.55 14.45
N THR A 125 -18.72 7.68 13.46
CA THR A 125 -19.12 8.04 12.09
C THR A 125 -20.59 8.46 12.09
N PRO A 126 -20.95 9.62 11.45
CA PRO A 126 -22.33 10.07 11.36
C PRO A 126 -23.26 9.02 10.77
N ALA A 127 -24.50 8.91 11.30
CA ALA A 127 -25.45 7.86 10.94
C ALA A 127 -25.87 7.91 9.47
N ASP A 128 -25.87 9.09 8.87
CA ASP A 128 -26.24 9.33 7.48
C ASP A 128 -25.24 8.77 6.42
N ILE A 129 -23.99 8.54 6.85
CA ILE A 129 -22.94 7.98 5.98
C ILE A 129 -22.42 6.61 6.48
N LEU A 130 -22.93 6.12 7.61
CA LEU A 130 -22.41 4.91 8.27
C LEU A 130 -22.53 3.68 7.38
N ASP A 131 -23.65 3.48 6.72
CA ASP A 131 -23.89 2.29 5.88
C ASP A 131 -22.96 2.27 4.67
N ASP A 132 -22.78 3.41 4.01
CA ASP A 132 -21.85 3.56 2.88
C ASP A 132 -20.39 3.34 3.32
N ALA A 133 -20.00 3.87 4.49
CA ALA A 133 -18.68 3.69 5.05
C ALA A 133 -18.41 2.22 5.42
N VAL A 134 -19.36 1.53 6.03
CA VAL A 134 -19.24 0.10 6.35
C VAL A 134 -19.16 -0.74 5.08
N LEU A 135 -19.97 -0.43 4.06
CA LEU A 135 -19.95 -1.11 2.78
C LEU A 135 -18.59 -0.97 2.10
N TYR A 136 -18.07 0.28 2.00
CA TYR A 136 -16.75 0.57 1.45
C TYR A 136 -15.66 -0.21 2.18
N LEU A 137 -15.68 -0.17 3.50
CA LEU A 137 -14.68 -0.81 4.34
C LEU A 137 -14.71 -2.34 4.23
N ARG A 138 -15.89 -2.95 4.11
CA ARG A 138 -16.02 -4.40 3.87
C ARG A 138 -15.40 -4.81 2.53
N VAL A 139 -15.68 -4.07 1.46
CA VAL A 139 -15.07 -4.33 0.15
C VAL A 139 -13.56 -4.15 0.21
N TYR A 140 -13.08 -3.10 0.90
CA TYR A 140 -11.66 -2.88 1.13
C TYR A 140 -10.98 -4.08 1.83
N PHE A 141 -11.61 -4.64 2.87
CA PHE A 141 -11.06 -5.79 3.58
C PHE A 141 -11.06 -7.09 2.75
N VAL A 142 -12.02 -7.26 1.84
CA VAL A 142 -11.97 -8.34 0.83
C VAL A 142 -10.75 -8.16 -0.09
N GLY A 143 -10.42 -6.93 -0.46
CA GLY A 143 -9.25 -6.58 -1.27
C GLY A 143 -7.92 -6.59 -0.51
N PHE A 144 -7.95 -6.68 0.82
CA PHE A 144 -6.77 -6.53 1.68
C PHE A 144 -5.62 -7.51 1.38
N PRO A 145 -5.86 -8.81 1.08
CA PRO A 145 -4.80 -9.71 0.63
C PRO A 145 -4.07 -9.23 -0.62
N PHE A 146 -4.77 -8.67 -1.59
CA PHE A 146 -4.18 -8.14 -2.81
C PHE A 146 -3.33 -6.90 -2.55
N LEU A 147 -3.87 -5.96 -1.76
CA LEU A 147 -3.16 -4.76 -1.33
C LEU A 147 -1.87 -5.13 -0.57
N PHE A 148 -1.96 -6.07 0.36
CA PHE A 148 -0.82 -6.52 1.16
C PHE A 148 0.26 -7.15 0.27
N MET A 149 -0.14 -8.06 -0.62
CA MET A 149 0.77 -8.73 -1.54
C MET A 149 1.41 -7.77 -2.52
N TYR A 150 0.67 -6.79 -3.06
CA TYR A 150 1.20 -5.74 -3.92
C TYR A 150 2.29 -4.93 -3.20
N ASN A 151 2.04 -4.46 -1.97
CA ASN A 151 3.00 -3.67 -1.20
C ASN A 151 4.29 -4.46 -0.88
N ILE A 152 4.15 -5.73 -0.48
CA ILE A 152 5.31 -6.60 -0.18
C ILE A 152 6.13 -6.86 -1.43
N LEU A 153 5.49 -7.22 -2.55
CA LEU A 153 6.18 -7.45 -3.82
C LEU A 153 6.86 -6.18 -4.33
N SER A 154 6.21 -5.02 -4.21
CA SER A 154 6.79 -3.72 -4.54
C SER A 154 8.07 -3.46 -3.73
N THR A 155 8.03 -3.70 -2.42
CA THR A 155 9.20 -3.59 -1.55
C THR A 155 10.30 -4.60 -1.93
N MET A 156 9.94 -5.83 -2.31
CA MET A 156 10.92 -6.82 -2.76
C MET A 156 11.59 -6.44 -4.07
N PHE A 157 10.85 -5.87 -5.04
CA PHE A 157 11.43 -5.33 -6.27
C PHE A 157 12.44 -4.21 -5.97
N THR A 158 12.08 -3.27 -5.13
CA THR A 158 13.00 -2.19 -4.74
C THR A 158 14.22 -2.74 -3.99
N SER A 159 14.06 -3.77 -3.17
CA SER A 159 15.14 -4.42 -2.41
C SER A 159 16.19 -5.12 -3.28
N ILE A 160 15.82 -5.52 -4.49
CA ILE A 160 16.76 -6.08 -5.50
C ILE A 160 17.22 -5.05 -6.54
N GLY A 161 16.87 -3.76 -6.35
CA GLY A 161 17.27 -2.67 -7.24
C GLY A 161 16.37 -2.40 -8.44
N GLU A 162 15.24 -3.10 -8.56
CA GLU A 162 14.31 -2.97 -9.70
C GLU A 162 13.17 -1.96 -9.40
N SER A 163 13.48 -0.73 -9.01
CA SER A 163 12.47 0.30 -8.64
C SER A 163 11.55 0.74 -9.80
N LYS A 164 11.94 0.49 -11.04
CA LYS A 164 11.14 0.82 -12.24
C LYS A 164 9.90 -0.07 -12.39
N ILE A 165 9.94 -1.32 -11.91
CA ILE A 165 8.82 -2.25 -12.04
C ILE A 165 7.65 -1.82 -11.15
N PRO A 166 7.83 -1.55 -9.84
CA PRO A 166 6.77 -0.99 -9.01
C PRO A 166 6.16 0.30 -9.57
N LEU A 167 6.98 1.21 -10.10
CA LEU A 167 6.49 2.42 -10.76
C LEU A 167 5.59 2.10 -11.96
N GLY A 168 6.01 1.20 -12.84
CA GLY A 168 5.21 0.79 -14.00
C GLY A 168 3.88 0.14 -13.60
N LEU A 169 3.90 -0.71 -12.57
CA LEU A 169 2.71 -1.35 -12.02
C LEU A 169 1.78 -0.34 -11.32
N LEU A 170 2.33 0.66 -10.64
CA LEU A 170 1.55 1.73 -10.03
C LEU A 170 0.83 2.56 -11.09
N ILE A 171 1.54 2.99 -12.15
CA ILE A 171 0.94 3.75 -13.26
C ILE A 171 -0.16 2.91 -13.92
N PHE A 172 0.10 1.65 -14.21
CA PHE A 172 -0.88 0.73 -14.78
C PHE A 172 -2.12 0.59 -13.89
N SER A 173 -1.92 0.34 -12.58
CA SER A 173 -2.99 0.21 -11.59
C SER A 173 -3.83 1.50 -11.50
N SER A 174 -3.17 2.66 -11.48
CA SER A 174 -3.84 3.96 -11.38
C SER A 174 -4.72 4.25 -12.60
N ILE A 175 -4.21 4.00 -13.80
CA ILE A 175 -4.97 4.17 -15.03
C ILE A 175 -6.16 3.20 -15.06
N LEU A 176 -5.92 1.94 -14.73
CA LEU A 176 -6.99 0.93 -14.69
C LEU A 176 -8.06 1.29 -13.66
N ASN A 177 -7.67 1.74 -12.46
CA ASN A 177 -8.61 2.15 -11.43
C ASN A 177 -9.45 3.35 -11.90
N ILE A 178 -8.84 4.42 -12.44
CA ILE A 178 -9.57 5.59 -12.96
C ILE A 178 -10.59 5.17 -14.04
N LEU A 179 -10.19 4.30 -14.96
CA LEU A 179 -11.10 3.80 -16.00
C LEU A 179 -12.27 2.99 -15.41
N MET A 180 -11.98 2.14 -14.42
CA MET A 180 -12.99 1.35 -13.72
C MET A 180 -13.92 2.23 -12.88
N ASP A 181 -13.40 3.26 -12.21
CA ASP A 181 -14.20 4.23 -11.45
C ASP A 181 -15.15 4.99 -12.39
N LEU A 182 -14.66 5.51 -13.52
CA LEU A 182 -15.50 6.17 -14.49
C LEU A 182 -16.58 5.24 -15.06
N TRP A 183 -16.25 3.98 -15.31
CA TRP A 183 -17.22 3.02 -15.81
C TRP A 183 -18.23 2.59 -14.74
N MET A 184 -17.79 2.25 -13.53
CA MET A 184 -18.67 1.73 -12.47
C MET A 184 -19.42 2.83 -11.74
N VAL A 185 -18.78 3.97 -11.47
CA VAL A 185 -19.39 5.08 -10.75
C VAL A 185 -20.19 5.98 -11.67
N ALA A 186 -19.57 6.51 -12.73
CA ALA A 186 -20.24 7.43 -13.63
C ALA A 186 -21.12 6.72 -14.68
N GLY A 187 -20.68 5.54 -15.20
CA GLY A 187 -21.43 4.79 -16.22
C GLY A 187 -22.55 3.94 -15.65
N LEU A 188 -22.29 3.14 -14.62
CA LEU A 188 -23.26 2.21 -14.03
C LEU A 188 -24.00 2.77 -12.81
N GLY A 189 -23.57 3.90 -12.25
CA GLY A 189 -24.21 4.54 -11.11
C GLY A 189 -24.11 3.73 -9.79
N LEU A 190 -23.08 2.90 -9.64
CA LEU A 190 -22.91 2.01 -8.48
C LEU A 190 -22.45 2.74 -7.20
N GLY A 191 -22.29 4.06 -7.24
CA GLY A 191 -21.98 4.87 -6.07
C GLY A 191 -20.67 4.45 -5.36
N VAL A 192 -20.67 4.48 -4.04
CA VAL A 192 -19.53 4.10 -3.18
C VAL A 192 -19.10 2.66 -3.42
N PHE A 193 -20.03 1.75 -3.65
CA PHE A 193 -19.73 0.35 -3.96
C PHE A 193 -18.91 0.21 -5.25
N GLY A 194 -19.26 0.99 -6.29
CA GLY A 194 -18.53 1.02 -7.55
C GLY A 194 -17.07 1.44 -7.37
N ALA A 195 -16.81 2.51 -6.62
CA ALA A 195 -15.46 2.97 -6.31
C ALA A 195 -14.66 1.93 -5.52
N ALA A 196 -15.26 1.29 -4.52
CA ALA A 196 -14.61 0.25 -3.74
C ALA A 196 -14.22 -0.97 -4.59
N ILE A 197 -15.12 -1.44 -5.46
CA ILE A 197 -14.86 -2.57 -6.35
C ILE A 197 -13.84 -2.22 -7.44
N ALA A 198 -13.86 -1.03 -8.00
CA ALA A 198 -12.88 -0.58 -8.98
C ALA A 198 -11.46 -0.61 -8.39
N THR A 199 -11.30 -0.10 -7.17
CA THR A 199 -10.03 -0.16 -6.44
C THR A 199 -9.60 -1.60 -6.16
N LEU A 200 -10.52 -2.47 -5.74
CA LEU A 200 -10.24 -3.89 -5.49
C LEU A 200 -9.76 -4.60 -6.76
N ILE A 201 -10.44 -4.40 -7.88
CA ILE A 201 -10.08 -5.03 -9.16
C ILE A 201 -8.72 -4.52 -9.64
N ALA A 202 -8.50 -3.20 -9.63
CA ALA A 202 -7.23 -2.61 -10.07
C ALA A 202 -6.05 -3.11 -9.23
N GLN A 203 -6.21 -3.17 -7.91
CA GLN A 203 -5.18 -3.70 -7.00
C GLN A 203 -4.99 -5.21 -7.16
N GLY A 204 -6.07 -5.97 -7.34
CA GLY A 204 -6.02 -7.42 -7.56
C GLY A 204 -5.24 -7.78 -8.81
N ILE A 205 -5.55 -7.13 -9.94
CA ILE A 205 -4.84 -7.33 -11.21
C ILE A 205 -3.35 -6.96 -11.05
N SER A 206 -3.06 -5.82 -10.40
CA SER A 206 -1.69 -5.37 -10.18
C SER A 206 -0.91 -6.29 -9.25
N ALA A 207 -1.54 -6.84 -8.22
CA ALA A 207 -0.93 -7.84 -7.34
C ALA A 207 -0.58 -9.13 -8.10
N VAL A 208 -1.48 -9.60 -8.97
CA VAL A 208 -1.24 -10.78 -9.82
C VAL A 208 -0.09 -10.53 -10.79
N PHE A 209 -0.08 -9.40 -11.50
CA PHE A 209 1.04 -9.05 -12.39
C PHE A 209 2.36 -8.88 -11.64
N SER A 210 2.34 -8.20 -10.47
CA SER A 210 3.50 -8.13 -9.58
C SER A 210 4.06 -9.52 -9.26
N PHE A 211 3.19 -10.44 -8.86
CA PHE A 211 3.58 -11.79 -8.52
C PHE A 211 4.18 -12.54 -9.71
N LEU A 212 3.55 -12.50 -10.88
CA LEU A 212 4.03 -13.17 -12.09
C LEU A 212 5.39 -12.65 -12.53
N ILE A 213 5.55 -11.31 -12.56
CA ILE A 213 6.82 -10.67 -12.95
C ILE A 213 7.90 -11.03 -11.92
N PHE A 214 7.59 -10.95 -10.62
CA PHE A 214 8.55 -11.26 -9.57
C PHE A 214 8.98 -12.73 -9.60
N PHE A 215 8.04 -13.63 -9.79
CA PHE A 215 8.32 -15.06 -9.91
C PHE A 215 9.22 -15.37 -11.11
N ALA A 216 8.95 -14.77 -12.27
CA ALA A 216 9.80 -14.90 -13.45
C ALA A 216 11.23 -14.36 -13.21
N ARG A 217 11.37 -13.26 -12.44
CA ARG A 217 12.68 -12.73 -12.04
C ARG A 217 13.42 -13.68 -11.11
N MET A 218 12.73 -14.25 -10.12
CA MET A 218 13.33 -15.18 -9.16
C MET A 218 13.82 -16.48 -9.80
N GLN A 219 13.23 -16.91 -10.92
CA GLN A 219 13.68 -18.10 -11.65
C GLN A 219 15.08 -17.93 -12.27
N ARG A 220 15.54 -16.71 -12.51
CA ARG A 220 16.90 -16.44 -13.03
C ARG A 220 17.99 -16.85 -12.05
N TYR A 221 17.70 -16.84 -10.76
CA TYR A 221 18.64 -17.24 -9.71
C TYR A 221 18.48 -18.74 -9.45
N LYS A 222 19.30 -19.56 -10.16
CA LYS A 222 19.31 -21.03 -10.01
C LYS A 222 19.99 -21.43 -8.71
N SER A 223 19.29 -21.37 -7.59
CA SER A 223 19.79 -21.78 -6.27
C SER A 223 18.73 -22.58 -5.53
N PRO A 224 19.09 -23.66 -4.82
CA PRO A 224 18.16 -24.37 -3.96
C PRO A 224 17.68 -23.45 -2.82
N PHE A 225 16.42 -23.57 -2.43
CA PHE A 225 15.83 -22.77 -1.37
C PHE A 225 14.74 -23.56 -0.63
N ASN A 226 14.51 -23.21 0.62
CA ASN A 226 13.41 -23.73 1.41
C ASN A 226 12.15 -22.88 1.16
N ARG A 227 11.00 -23.52 1.03
CA ARG A 227 9.72 -22.80 0.85
C ARG A 227 9.33 -21.99 2.07
N PHE A 228 9.67 -22.47 3.26
CA PHE A 228 9.39 -21.80 4.53
C PHE A 228 10.47 -22.13 5.54
N GLU A 229 10.96 -21.12 6.27
CA GLU A 229 11.97 -21.25 7.31
C GLU A 229 11.60 -20.38 8.51
N ARG A 230 11.34 -21.02 9.65
CA ARG A 230 10.89 -20.34 10.88
C ARG A 230 11.91 -19.34 11.40
N GLN A 231 13.20 -19.63 11.27
CA GLN A 231 14.26 -18.75 11.73
C GLN A 231 14.31 -17.45 10.93
N GLU A 232 14.11 -17.55 9.63
CA GLU A 232 14.04 -16.37 8.75
C GLU A 232 12.76 -15.56 9.01
N LEU A 233 11.64 -16.22 9.30
CA LEU A 233 10.41 -15.54 9.74
C LEU A 233 10.65 -14.73 11.02
N TYR A 234 11.30 -15.33 12.02
CA TYR A 234 11.62 -14.62 13.26
C TYR A 234 12.54 -13.42 13.03
N SER A 235 13.57 -13.58 12.20
CA SER A 235 14.48 -12.50 11.81
C SER A 235 13.76 -11.35 11.11
N MET A 236 12.80 -11.68 10.26
CA MET A 236 11.95 -10.72 9.56
C MET A 236 11.01 -9.99 10.52
N LEU A 237 10.33 -10.70 11.41
CA LEU A 237 9.41 -10.11 12.40
C LEU A 237 10.13 -9.18 13.36
N ARG A 238 11.37 -9.48 13.73
CA ARG A 238 12.21 -8.61 14.58
C ARG A 238 12.46 -7.24 13.95
N ILE A 239 12.42 -7.13 12.61
CA ILE A 239 12.55 -5.86 11.90
C ILE A 239 11.15 -5.29 11.59
N ALA A 240 10.23 -6.14 11.16
CA ALA A 240 8.88 -5.72 10.76
C ALA A 240 8.10 -5.10 11.92
N VAL A 241 8.10 -5.71 13.12
CA VAL A 241 7.32 -5.22 14.25
C VAL A 241 7.73 -3.81 14.69
N PRO A 242 9.02 -3.48 14.91
CA PRO A 242 9.43 -2.11 15.18
C PRO A 242 9.06 -1.14 14.05
N SER A 243 9.17 -1.56 12.79
CA SER A 243 8.82 -0.72 11.65
C SER A 243 7.31 -0.43 11.58
N VAL A 244 6.46 -1.42 11.87
CA VAL A 244 5.00 -1.23 11.99
C VAL A 244 4.68 -0.25 13.12
N LEU A 245 5.30 -0.42 14.29
CA LEU A 245 5.11 0.49 15.44
C LEU A 245 5.55 1.91 15.09
N GLN A 246 6.69 2.08 14.42
CA GLN A 246 7.18 3.38 13.97
C GLN A 246 6.17 4.06 13.05
N GLN A 247 5.70 3.38 12.00
CA GLN A 247 4.71 3.93 11.06
C GLN A 247 3.38 4.25 11.74
N SER A 248 2.92 3.36 12.61
CA SER A 248 1.68 3.58 13.37
C SER A 248 1.80 4.77 14.33
N THR A 249 2.95 4.96 14.97
CA THR A 249 3.19 6.09 15.89
C THR A 249 3.13 7.42 15.14
N VAL A 250 3.72 7.50 13.94
CA VAL A 250 3.65 8.69 13.09
C VAL A 250 2.19 9.00 12.72
N SER A 251 1.44 7.99 12.28
CA SER A 251 0.03 8.15 11.91
C SER A 251 -0.84 8.58 13.10
N ILE A 252 -0.63 8.00 14.27
CA ILE A 252 -1.32 8.40 15.51
C ILE A 252 -0.94 9.84 15.90
N GLY A 253 0.34 10.21 15.79
CA GLY A 253 0.80 11.57 16.02
C GLY A 253 0.08 12.59 15.14
N MET A 254 -0.04 12.31 13.84
CA MET A 254 -0.79 13.15 12.91
C MET A 254 -2.28 13.26 13.29
N MET A 255 -2.92 12.15 13.71
CA MET A 255 -4.31 12.15 14.19
C MET A 255 -4.49 13.03 15.44
N ILE A 256 -3.54 12.98 16.39
CA ILE A 256 -3.58 13.84 17.59
C ILE A 256 -3.43 15.32 17.20
N VAL A 257 -2.49 15.66 16.33
CA VAL A 257 -2.32 17.04 15.83
C VAL A 257 -3.60 17.52 15.14
N GLN A 258 -4.21 16.69 14.31
CA GLN A 258 -5.49 17.00 13.67
C GLN A 258 -6.62 17.25 14.68
N ALA A 259 -6.71 16.40 15.71
CA ALA A 259 -7.69 16.58 16.79
C ALA A 259 -7.50 17.91 17.56
N VAL A 260 -6.26 18.37 17.71
CA VAL A 260 -5.95 19.68 18.30
C VAL A 260 -6.31 20.82 17.36
N VAL A 261 -6.14 20.66 16.05
CA VAL A 261 -6.44 21.70 15.05
C VAL A 261 -7.96 21.84 14.81
N ASN A 262 -8.73 20.76 14.89
CA ASN A 262 -10.16 20.74 14.62
C ASN A 262 -10.97 21.85 15.37
N PRO A 263 -10.74 22.11 16.67
CA PRO A 263 -11.46 23.16 17.42
C PRO A 263 -11.20 24.59 16.93
N PHE A 264 -10.11 24.85 16.19
CA PHE A 264 -9.81 26.20 15.67
C PHE A 264 -10.65 26.60 14.45
N GLY A 265 -11.56 25.74 14.04
CA GLY A 265 -12.55 26.01 12.99
C GLY A 265 -12.10 25.63 11.58
N THR A 266 -13.04 25.76 10.63
CA THR A 266 -12.90 25.25 9.26
C THR A 266 -11.76 25.90 8.48
N GLN A 267 -11.44 27.17 8.72
CA GLN A 267 -10.34 27.86 8.03
C GLN A 267 -8.97 27.33 8.46
N ALA A 268 -8.78 27.12 9.77
CA ALA A 268 -7.55 26.55 10.31
C ALA A 268 -7.38 25.09 9.81
N LEU A 269 -8.45 24.31 9.80
CA LEU A 269 -8.45 22.95 9.30
C LEU A 269 -8.14 22.88 7.80
N ALA A 270 -8.69 23.80 6.99
CA ALA A 270 -8.39 23.90 5.58
C ALA A 270 -6.92 24.24 5.31
N GLY A 271 -6.36 25.19 6.08
CA GLY A 271 -4.94 25.55 6.02
C GLY A 271 -4.03 24.38 6.41
N TYR A 272 -4.35 23.68 7.51
CA TYR A 272 -3.64 22.48 7.94
C TYR A 272 -3.68 21.38 6.88
N THR A 273 -4.85 21.08 6.31
CA THR A 273 -5.03 20.08 5.26
C THR A 273 -4.24 20.43 4.00
N ALA A 274 -4.24 21.70 3.60
CA ALA A 274 -3.44 22.17 2.47
C ALA A 274 -1.94 22.00 2.71
N THR A 275 -1.47 22.33 3.92
CA THR A 275 -0.06 22.15 4.32
C THR A 275 0.34 20.69 4.30
N MET A 276 -0.50 19.79 4.84
CA MET A 276 -0.27 18.35 4.81
C MET A 276 -0.20 17.79 3.38
N ARG A 277 -1.02 18.30 2.46
CA ARG A 277 -0.96 17.90 1.05
C ARG A 277 0.36 18.32 0.38
N VAL A 278 0.86 19.51 0.71
CA VAL A 278 2.16 19.98 0.22
C VAL A 278 3.29 19.14 0.82
N GLU A 279 3.25 18.85 2.12
CA GLU A 279 4.24 18.01 2.81
C GLU A 279 4.32 16.60 2.20
N ASN A 280 3.17 15.98 1.92
CA ASN A 280 3.11 14.66 1.29
C ASN A 280 3.71 14.60 -0.13
N VAL A 281 3.92 15.74 -0.80
CA VAL A 281 4.63 15.79 -2.09
C VAL A 281 6.15 15.71 -1.89
N PHE A 282 6.66 16.11 -0.72
CA PHE A 282 8.09 16.11 -0.39
C PHE A 282 8.55 14.84 0.37
N HIS A 283 7.60 14.03 0.85
CA HIS A 283 7.87 12.73 1.49
C HIS A 283 7.85 11.58 0.48
#